data_b4503131d57cc9cf6ae6ce4b95451e5e
#
_entry.id   b4503131d57cc9cf6ae6ce4b95451e5e
#
_cell.length_a   1.000
_cell.length_b   1.000
_cell.length_c   1.000
_cell.angle_alpha   90.00
_cell.angle_beta   90.00
_cell.angle_gamma   90.00
#
_symmetry.space_group_name_H-M   'P 1'
#
loop_
_entity.id
_entity.type
_entity.pdbx_description
1 polymer ?
#
loop_
_entity_poly.entity_id
_entity_poly.type
_entity_poly.pdbx_seq_one_letter_code
_entity_poly.pdbx_strand_id
1 'polypeptide(L)'
;MQSILCVSKVSKTYASGFQALKGIDLDIRRGEIFALLGPNGAGKTTLISIICGIVNASSGTVTVDGHDNLRDYRAARSLIGLVPQELTTDAFETVWNTVTFSRGLFGKRANPGHIEKVLRELSLWDKKGSALRTLSGGMKRRLMIAKALSHEPQILFLDEPTAGVDVELRRDMWQLVRGLRDTGVTVILTTHYIEEAEEMADRIGVISKGELILVEDKAVLMHKLGKKQLTLQLQHPLAALPVGLAAYPLALAQGGLELTYTYDAQAGRIGIVDLLRSLADAGIAFKDLHTTESSLEDIFVGLVSERSATV
;
A
#
# COMPACT_ATOMS: atom_id res chain seq x y z
N MET A 1 -8.79 -9.21 -16.36
CA MET A 1 -7.30 -9.13 -16.34
C MET A 1 -6.76 -10.46 -15.85
N GLN A 2 -5.63 -10.93 -16.38
CA GLN A 2 -5.05 -12.22 -16.00
C GLN A 2 -4.31 -12.09 -14.67
N SER A 3 -4.53 -13.02 -13.73
CA SER A 3 -3.80 -13.11 -12.48
C SER A 3 -2.36 -13.56 -12.73
N ILE A 4 -1.39 -12.91 -12.09
CA ILE A 4 0.02 -13.29 -12.12
C ILE A 4 0.44 -14.01 -10.84
N LEU A 5 -0.27 -13.77 -9.74
CA LEU A 5 -0.03 -14.40 -8.44
C LEU A 5 -1.35 -14.84 -7.85
N CYS A 6 -1.43 -16.12 -7.46
CA CYS A 6 -2.57 -16.65 -6.72
C CYS A 6 -2.10 -17.31 -5.43
N VAL A 7 -2.73 -16.92 -4.33
CA VAL A 7 -2.55 -17.47 -2.99
C VAL A 7 -3.87 -18.11 -2.59
N SER A 8 -3.87 -19.41 -2.27
CA SER A 8 -5.10 -20.15 -1.97
C SER A 8 -5.00 -20.81 -0.60
N LYS A 9 -5.85 -20.37 0.33
CA LYS A 9 -6.02 -20.89 1.71
C LYS A 9 -4.71 -21.03 2.47
N VAL A 10 -3.78 -20.08 2.25
CA VAL A 10 -2.45 -20.12 2.88
C VAL A 10 -2.56 -19.82 4.36
N SER A 11 -2.07 -20.75 5.16
CA SER A 11 -1.95 -20.60 6.62
C SER A 11 -0.50 -20.80 7.06
N LYS A 12 -0.12 -20.15 8.15
CA LYS A 12 1.19 -20.30 8.77
C LYS A 12 1.09 -20.32 10.29
N THR A 13 1.51 -21.44 10.86
CA THR A 13 1.76 -21.60 12.31
C THR A 13 3.24 -21.87 12.52
N TYR A 14 3.89 -21.11 13.38
CA TYR A 14 5.28 -21.31 13.77
C TYR A 14 5.40 -22.37 14.86
N ALA A 15 6.61 -22.90 15.09
CA ALA A 15 6.88 -23.91 16.11
C ALA A 15 6.49 -23.48 17.53
N SER A 16 6.45 -22.17 17.80
CA SER A 16 5.96 -21.59 19.06
C SER A 16 4.44 -21.72 19.27
N GLY A 17 3.69 -22.23 18.29
CA GLY A 17 2.22 -22.24 18.30
C GLY A 17 1.60 -20.93 17.78
N PHE A 18 2.39 -19.90 17.51
CA PHE A 18 1.87 -18.63 16.99
C PHE A 18 1.37 -18.79 15.54
N GLN A 19 0.09 -18.53 15.32
CA GLN A 19 -0.54 -18.55 14.00
C GLN A 19 -0.44 -17.17 13.35
N ALA A 20 0.51 -17.03 12.43
CA ALA A 20 0.78 -15.77 11.75
C ALA A 20 -0.15 -15.49 10.55
N LEU A 21 -0.67 -16.55 9.89
CA LEU A 21 -1.63 -16.44 8.79
C LEU A 21 -2.72 -17.50 8.93
N LYS A 22 -3.96 -17.12 8.57
CA LYS A 22 -5.17 -17.91 8.78
C LYS A 22 -6.00 -18.04 7.51
N GLY A 23 -5.58 -18.91 6.58
CA GLY A 23 -6.34 -19.22 5.39
C GLY A 23 -6.45 -18.06 4.40
N ILE A 24 -5.33 -17.42 4.05
CA ILE A 24 -5.29 -16.28 3.13
C ILE A 24 -5.63 -16.73 1.72
N ASP A 25 -6.62 -16.08 1.13
CA ASP A 25 -6.93 -16.12 -0.31
C ASP A 25 -6.64 -14.75 -0.91
N LEU A 26 -5.73 -14.69 -1.90
CA LEU A 26 -5.31 -13.44 -2.54
C LEU A 26 -4.96 -13.69 -4.00
N ASP A 27 -5.43 -12.81 -4.86
CA ASP A 27 -5.13 -12.79 -6.28
C ASP A 27 -4.58 -11.42 -6.68
N ILE A 28 -3.45 -11.41 -7.41
CA ILE A 28 -2.80 -10.21 -7.91
C ILE A 28 -2.85 -10.21 -9.42
N ARG A 29 -3.29 -9.10 -10.00
CA ARG A 29 -3.40 -8.90 -11.45
C ARG A 29 -2.06 -8.48 -12.04
N ARG A 30 -1.80 -8.89 -13.26
CA ARG A 30 -0.58 -8.50 -13.98
C ARG A 30 -0.54 -6.99 -14.23
N GLY A 31 0.60 -6.35 -13.93
CA GLY A 31 0.86 -4.94 -14.22
C GLY A 31 0.14 -3.97 -13.28
N GLU A 32 -0.40 -4.43 -12.14
CA GLU A 32 -0.95 -3.52 -11.11
C GLU A 32 0.07 -3.18 -10.03
N ILE A 33 -0.19 -2.09 -9.32
CA ILE A 33 0.41 -1.81 -8.01
C ILE A 33 -0.60 -2.25 -6.96
N PHE A 34 -0.25 -3.29 -6.20
CA PHE A 34 -1.05 -3.80 -5.10
C PHE A 34 -0.43 -3.39 -3.76
N ALA A 35 -1.19 -2.70 -2.92
CA ALA A 35 -0.75 -2.37 -1.56
C ALA A 35 -1.38 -3.31 -0.54
N LEU A 36 -0.55 -3.99 0.24
CA LEU A 36 -0.98 -4.77 1.40
C LEU A 36 -0.85 -3.93 2.67
N LEU A 37 -1.96 -3.39 3.11
CA LEU A 37 -2.06 -2.48 4.26
C LEU A 37 -2.37 -3.26 5.54
N GLY A 38 -1.71 -2.92 6.62
CA GLY A 38 -1.99 -3.51 7.93
C GLY A 38 -0.99 -3.10 9.01
N PRO A 39 -1.36 -3.21 10.29
CA PRO A 39 -0.48 -2.86 11.40
C PRO A 39 0.75 -3.79 11.47
N ASN A 40 1.72 -3.40 12.30
CA ASN A 40 2.88 -4.24 12.59
C ASN A 40 2.40 -5.57 13.25
N GLY A 41 3.00 -6.68 12.81
CA GLY A 41 2.60 -8.01 13.27
C GLY A 41 1.32 -8.58 12.63
N ALA A 42 0.69 -7.88 11.67
CA ALA A 42 -0.52 -8.37 10.99
C ALA A 42 -0.30 -9.60 10.09
N GLY A 43 0.97 -9.93 9.75
CA GLY A 43 1.32 -11.06 8.90
C GLY A 43 1.86 -10.69 7.51
N LYS A 44 2.02 -9.39 7.19
CA LYS A 44 2.48 -8.88 5.87
C LYS A 44 3.79 -9.54 5.42
N THR A 45 4.86 -9.38 6.19
CA THR A 45 6.19 -9.94 5.89
C THR A 45 6.17 -11.48 5.85
N THR A 46 5.34 -12.14 6.68
CA THR A 46 5.17 -13.60 6.64
C THR A 46 4.54 -14.03 5.31
N LEU A 47 3.51 -13.33 4.83
CA LEU A 47 2.86 -13.63 3.56
C LEU A 47 3.84 -13.44 2.39
N ILE A 48 4.55 -12.32 2.32
CA ILE A 48 5.60 -12.08 1.30
C ILE A 48 6.67 -13.19 1.36
N SER A 49 7.15 -13.53 2.55
CA SER A 49 8.19 -14.56 2.72
C SER A 49 7.74 -15.93 2.21
N ILE A 50 6.45 -16.27 2.36
CA ILE A 50 5.88 -17.50 1.81
C ILE A 50 5.79 -17.42 0.29
N ILE A 51 5.30 -16.31 -0.26
CA ILE A 51 5.18 -16.13 -1.72
C ILE A 51 6.57 -16.21 -2.38
N CYS A 52 7.56 -15.55 -1.80
CA CYS A 52 8.94 -15.57 -2.29
C CYS A 52 9.66 -16.91 -2.03
N GLY A 53 9.02 -17.86 -1.34
CA GLY A 53 9.58 -19.17 -1.04
C GLY A 53 10.73 -19.15 -0.01
N ILE A 54 10.80 -18.13 0.85
CA ILE A 54 11.75 -18.03 1.97
C ILE A 54 11.25 -18.85 3.15
N VAL A 55 9.94 -18.82 3.38
CA VAL A 55 9.25 -19.56 4.45
C VAL A 55 8.23 -20.49 3.83
N ASN A 56 8.13 -21.72 4.31
CA ASN A 56 7.09 -22.64 3.85
C ASN A 56 5.77 -22.35 4.58
N ALA A 57 4.66 -22.38 3.84
CA ALA A 57 3.33 -22.38 4.42
C ALA A 57 3.09 -23.64 5.26
N SER A 58 2.21 -23.55 6.27
CA SER A 58 1.72 -24.74 7.00
C SER A 58 0.63 -25.48 6.22
N SER A 59 -0.15 -24.74 5.42
CA SER A 59 -1.16 -25.27 4.49
C SER A 59 -1.46 -24.24 3.39
N GLY A 60 -2.18 -24.68 2.36
CA GLY A 60 -2.51 -23.86 1.19
C GLY A 60 -1.45 -23.93 0.10
N THR A 61 -1.67 -23.19 -0.98
CA THR A 61 -0.79 -23.16 -2.15
C THR A 61 -0.55 -21.75 -2.65
N VAL A 62 0.59 -21.54 -3.29
CA VAL A 62 0.93 -20.28 -3.96
C VAL A 62 1.38 -20.61 -5.38
N THR A 63 0.82 -19.93 -6.36
CA THR A 63 1.27 -20.03 -7.77
C THR A 63 1.67 -18.65 -8.29
N VAL A 64 2.78 -18.61 -9.02
CA VAL A 64 3.35 -17.40 -9.65
C VAL A 64 3.42 -17.66 -11.14
N ASP A 65 2.60 -16.94 -11.91
CA ASP A 65 2.43 -17.14 -13.36
C ASP A 65 2.23 -18.62 -13.73
N GLY A 66 1.37 -19.31 -12.97
CA GLY A 66 1.07 -20.73 -13.14
C GLY A 66 2.07 -21.71 -12.52
N HIS A 67 3.22 -21.25 -12.02
CA HIS A 67 4.24 -22.09 -11.38
C HIS A 67 3.99 -22.20 -9.88
N ASP A 68 3.90 -23.42 -9.36
CA ASP A 68 3.82 -23.67 -7.91
C ASP A 68 5.14 -23.25 -7.23
N ASN A 69 5.05 -22.44 -6.17
CA ASN A 69 6.23 -21.85 -5.54
C ASN A 69 7.10 -22.84 -4.75
N LEU A 70 6.62 -24.06 -4.52
CA LEU A 70 7.36 -25.15 -3.88
C LEU A 70 7.86 -26.16 -4.88
N ARG A 71 6.98 -26.61 -5.81
CA ARG A 71 7.33 -27.64 -6.80
C ARG A 71 8.17 -27.07 -7.93
N ASP A 72 7.77 -25.92 -8.46
CA ASP A 72 8.42 -25.22 -9.56
C ASP A 72 9.24 -24.02 -9.08
N TYR A 73 9.84 -24.12 -7.88
CA TYR A 73 10.42 -22.99 -7.15
C TYR A 73 11.44 -22.17 -7.95
N ARG A 74 12.21 -22.79 -8.87
CA ARG A 74 13.18 -22.06 -9.70
C ARG A 74 12.48 -21.17 -10.72
N ALA A 75 11.43 -21.67 -11.37
CA ALA A 75 10.62 -20.89 -12.30
C ALA A 75 9.90 -19.76 -11.57
N ALA A 76 9.18 -20.06 -10.49
CA ALA A 76 8.46 -19.10 -9.69
C ALA A 76 9.38 -17.97 -9.17
N ARG A 77 10.52 -18.33 -8.54
CA ARG A 77 11.47 -17.33 -8.00
C ARG A 77 12.16 -16.51 -9.07
N SER A 78 12.37 -17.07 -10.28
CA SER A 78 12.95 -16.30 -11.39
C SER A 78 12.07 -15.14 -11.86
N LEU A 79 10.79 -15.18 -11.53
CA LEU A 79 9.81 -14.14 -11.85
C LEU A 79 9.67 -13.08 -10.75
N ILE A 80 10.27 -13.29 -9.57
CA ILE A 80 10.10 -12.47 -8.39
C ILE A 80 11.39 -11.71 -8.07
N GLY A 81 11.29 -10.40 -7.91
CA GLY A 81 12.27 -9.55 -7.23
C GLY A 81 11.75 -9.20 -5.83
N LEU A 82 12.62 -9.22 -4.83
CA LEU A 82 12.29 -8.86 -3.45
C LEU A 82 13.25 -7.80 -2.93
N VAL A 83 12.68 -6.73 -2.40
CA VAL A 83 13.37 -5.70 -1.62
C VAL A 83 12.89 -5.82 -0.18
N PRO A 84 13.68 -6.34 0.75
CA PRO A 84 13.32 -6.46 2.15
C PRO A 84 13.34 -5.11 2.86
N GLN A 85 12.69 -5.03 4.01
CA GLN A 85 12.65 -3.84 4.85
C GLN A 85 14.06 -3.41 5.31
N GLU A 86 14.88 -4.37 5.77
CA GLU A 86 16.25 -4.12 6.20
C GLU A 86 17.23 -4.11 5.01
N LEU A 87 18.08 -3.08 4.97
CA LEU A 87 19.06 -2.88 3.91
C LEU A 87 20.40 -3.52 4.29
N THR A 88 20.54 -4.82 4.10
CA THR A 88 21.82 -5.51 4.28
C THR A 88 22.61 -5.52 2.98
N THR A 89 23.80 -4.92 2.99
CA THR A 89 24.70 -4.86 1.82
C THR A 89 26.13 -5.06 2.26
N ASP A 90 26.94 -5.68 1.40
CA ASP A 90 28.41 -5.73 1.62
C ASP A 90 28.99 -4.32 1.41
N ALA A 91 29.57 -3.77 2.47
CA ALA A 91 29.99 -2.38 2.52
C ALA A 91 31.12 -2.03 1.50
N PHE A 92 31.91 -3.00 1.10
CA PHE A 92 33.13 -2.81 0.29
C PHE A 92 32.92 -3.04 -1.20
N GLU A 93 31.82 -3.71 -1.59
CA GLU A 93 31.50 -3.92 -3.00
C GLU A 93 31.06 -2.64 -3.69
N THR A 94 31.16 -2.64 -5.03
CA THR A 94 30.65 -1.52 -5.86
C THR A 94 29.22 -1.74 -6.27
N VAL A 95 28.52 -0.66 -6.61
CA VAL A 95 27.15 -0.70 -7.14
C VAL A 95 27.04 -1.65 -8.34
N TRP A 96 27.95 -1.51 -9.30
CA TRP A 96 27.98 -2.35 -10.50
C TRP A 96 28.15 -3.83 -10.20
N ASN A 97 29.17 -4.17 -9.40
CA ASN A 97 29.45 -5.56 -9.04
C ASN A 97 28.28 -6.20 -8.30
N THR A 98 27.69 -5.47 -7.36
CA THR A 98 26.55 -5.95 -6.56
C THR A 98 25.36 -6.31 -7.44
N VAL A 99 24.98 -5.44 -8.38
CA VAL A 99 23.83 -5.68 -9.26
C VAL A 99 24.13 -6.79 -10.28
N THR A 100 25.34 -6.81 -10.84
CA THR A 100 25.79 -7.85 -11.78
C THR A 100 25.83 -9.21 -11.10
N PHE A 101 26.39 -9.28 -9.90
CA PHE A 101 26.45 -10.51 -9.10
C PHE A 101 25.05 -11.04 -8.77
N SER A 102 24.13 -10.14 -8.39
CA SER A 102 22.74 -10.50 -8.14
C SER A 102 22.09 -11.18 -9.35
N ARG A 103 22.30 -10.67 -10.56
CA ARG A 103 21.82 -11.30 -11.79
C ARG A 103 22.37 -12.72 -11.96
N GLY A 104 23.65 -12.92 -11.66
CA GLY A 104 24.31 -14.21 -11.73
C GLY A 104 23.72 -15.25 -10.77
N LEU A 105 23.32 -14.84 -9.58
CA LEU A 105 22.67 -15.73 -8.59
C LEU A 105 21.34 -16.34 -9.10
N PHE A 106 20.65 -15.65 -10.00
CA PHE A 106 19.45 -16.17 -10.67
C PHE A 106 19.76 -16.99 -11.92
N GLY A 107 21.03 -17.31 -12.18
CA GLY A 107 21.46 -18.10 -13.36
C GLY A 107 21.28 -17.38 -14.69
N LYS A 108 21.08 -16.06 -14.68
CA LYS A 108 20.90 -15.27 -15.90
C LYS A 108 22.27 -14.94 -16.52
N ARG A 109 22.37 -15.03 -17.85
CA ARG A 109 23.57 -14.60 -18.58
C ARG A 109 23.89 -13.13 -18.32
N ALA A 110 25.17 -12.76 -18.37
CA ALA A 110 25.58 -11.37 -18.26
C ALA A 110 24.87 -10.52 -19.33
N ASN A 111 24.31 -9.39 -18.89
CA ASN A 111 23.63 -8.41 -19.74
C ASN A 111 23.98 -7.00 -19.25
N PRO A 112 25.19 -6.48 -19.61
CA PRO A 112 25.62 -5.15 -19.18
C PRO A 112 24.67 -4.05 -19.59
N GLY A 113 24.05 -4.15 -20.77
CA GLY A 113 23.08 -3.15 -21.25
C GLY A 113 21.82 -3.08 -20.38
N HIS A 114 21.30 -4.22 -19.92
CA HIS A 114 20.19 -4.24 -18.98
C HIS A 114 20.58 -3.63 -17.62
N ILE A 115 21.75 -4.00 -17.08
CA ILE A 115 22.23 -3.43 -15.81
C ILE A 115 22.42 -1.91 -15.92
N GLU A 116 23.01 -1.44 -17.04
CA GLU A 116 23.11 0.01 -17.30
C GLU A 116 21.75 0.68 -17.31
N LYS A 117 20.76 0.12 -18.05
CA LYS A 117 19.40 0.62 -18.10
C LYS A 117 18.81 0.75 -16.69
N VAL A 118 18.83 -0.32 -15.90
CA VAL A 118 18.33 -0.33 -14.52
C VAL A 118 19.03 0.72 -13.65
N LEU A 119 20.35 0.84 -13.73
CA LEU A 119 21.09 1.83 -12.92
C LEU A 119 20.78 3.28 -13.35
N ARG A 120 20.50 3.54 -14.63
CA ARG A 120 20.10 4.86 -15.13
C ARG A 120 18.69 5.22 -14.65
N GLU A 121 17.73 4.30 -14.78
CA GLU A 121 16.35 4.49 -14.32
C GLU A 121 16.29 4.76 -12.81
N LEU A 122 17.22 4.17 -12.04
CA LEU A 122 17.32 4.35 -10.58
C LEU A 122 18.26 5.50 -10.17
N SER A 123 18.78 6.31 -11.13
CA SER A 123 19.71 7.41 -10.87
C SER A 123 20.97 6.98 -10.11
N LEU A 124 21.48 5.77 -10.39
CA LEU A 124 22.68 5.20 -9.79
C LEU A 124 23.84 5.05 -10.76
N TRP A 125 23.66 5.37 -12.05
CA TRP A 125 24.67 5.15 -13.07
C TRP A 125 25.98 5.87 -12.78
N ASP A 126 25.95 7.14 -12.37
CA ASP A 126 27.14 7.93 -12.05
C ASP A 126 27.87 7.42 -10.79
N LYS A 127 27.21 6.56 -10.00
CA LYS A 127 27.75 5.91 -8.80
C LYS A 127 28.11 4.44 -9.02
N LYS A 128 28.08 3.94 -10.26
CA LYS A 128 28.31 2.52 -10.56
C LYS A 128 29.62 1.95 -9.99
N GLY A 129 30.67 2.75 -9.96
CA GLY A 129 31.99 2.38 -9.40
C GLY A 129 32.16 2.73 -7.92
N SER A 130 31.17 3.35 -7.28
CA SER A 130 31.26 3.75 -5.87
C SER A 130 31.06 2.54 -4.95
N ALA A 131 31.83 2.50 -3.85
CA ALA A 131 31.64 1.50 -2.80
C ALA A 131 30.32 1.74 -2.05
N LEU A 132 29.60 0.67 -1.67
CA LEU A 132 28.26 0.76 -1.08
C LEU A 132 28.24 1.54 0.24
N ARG A 133 29.32 1.53 0.99
CA ARG A 133 29.47 2.31 2.24
C ARG A 133 29.35 3.82 2.02
N THR A 134 29.64 4.30 0.80
CA THR A 134 29.63 5.74 0.47
C THR A 134 28.25 6.23 0.01
N LEU A 135 27.28 5.34 -0.16
CA LEU A 135 25.95 5.68 -0.60
C LEU A 135 25.10 6.22 0.55
N SER A 136 24.25 7.21 0.25
CA SER A 136 23.20 7.65 1.17
C SER A 136 22.15 6.55 1.41
N GLY A 137 21.31 6.69 2.43
CA GLY A 137 20.22 5.75 2.71
C GLY A 137 19.29 5.54 1.51
N GLY A 138 18.90 6.62 0.84
CA GLY A 138 18.08 6.57 -0.37
C GLY A 138 18.77 5.89 -1.55
N MET A 139 20.06 6.14 -1.75
CA MET A 139 20.84 5.45 -2.77
C MET A 139 20.97 3.95 -2.48
N LYS A 140 21.15 3.55 -1.22
CA LYS A 140 21.15 2.14 -0.82
C LYS A 140 19.81 1.48 -1.10
N ARG A 141 18.69 2.18 -0.85
CA ARG A 141 17.36 1.67 -1.15
C ARG A 141 17.17 1.46 -2.67
N ARG A 142 17.54 2.44 -3.48
CA ARG A 142 17.53 2.33 -4.95
C ARG A 142 18.43 1.18 -5.44
N LEU A 143 19.57 0.96 -4.80
CA LEU A 143 20.44 -0.19 -5.10
C LEU A 143 19.75 -1.53 -4.80
N MET A 144 19.02 -1.66 -3.71
CA MET A 144 18.28 -2.89 -3.40
C MET A 144 17.21 -3.17 -4.47
N ILE A 145 16.56 -2.12 -4.98
CA ILE A 145 15.65 -2.24 -6.11
C ILE A 145 16.40 -2.66 -7.37
N ALA A 146 17.58 -2.07 -7.65
CA ALA A 146 18.41 -2.48 -8.78
C ALA A 146 18.81 -3.96 -8.71
N LYS A 147 19.18 -4.44 -7.52
CA LYS A 147 19.45 -5.87 -7.28
C LYS A 147 18.22 -6.73 -7.60
N ALA A 148 17.06 -6.34 -7.10
CA ALA A 148 15.81 -7.06 -7.30
C ALA A 148 15.38 -7.08 -8.78
N LEU A 149 15.69 -6.04 -9.55
CA LEU A 149 15.37 -5.93 -10.99
C LEU A 149 16.45 -6.56 -11.90
N SER A 150 17.62 -6.90 -11.37
CA SER A 150 18.78 -7.33 -12.16
C SER A 150 18.53 -8.55 -13.04
N HIS A 151 17.64 -9.43 -12.65
CA HIS A 151 17.31 -10.68 -13.35
C HIS A 151 16.01 -10.59 -14.19
N GLU A 152 15.46 -9.39 -14.39
CA GLU A 152 14.26 -9.11 -15.19
C GLU A 152 13.01 -9.80 -14.61
N PRO A 153 12.64 -9.56 -13.34
CA PRO A 153 11.44 -10.16 -12.77
C PRO A 153 10.16 -9.55 -13.35
N GLN A 154 9.07 -10.29 -13.29
CA GLN A 154 7.74 -9.78 -13.64
C GLN A 154 6.99 -9.22 -12.43
N ILE A 155 7.40 -9.61 -11.22
CA ILE A 155 6.82 -9.19 -9.96
C ILE A 155 7.92 -8.61 -9.07
N LEU A 156 7.67 -7.43 -8.50
CA LEU A 156 8.56 -6.80 -7.53
C LEU A 156 7.84 -6.66 -6.19
N PHE A 157 8.37 -7.28 -5.15
CA PHE A 157 7.94 -7.08 -3.78
C PHE A 157 8.79 -6.01 -3.10
N LEU A 158 8.12 -5.06 -2.45
CA LEU A 158 8.70 -3.99 -1.67
C LEU A 158 8.15 -4.08 -0.24
N ASP A 159 8.96 -4.55 0.70
CA ASP A 159 8.54 -4.66 2.10
C ASP A 159 8.85 -3.34 2.83
N GLU A 160 7.80 -2.57 3.15
CA GLU A 160 7.85 -1.24 3.77
C GLU A 160 8.87 -0.28 3.12
N PRO A 161 8.72 0.02 1.81
CA PRO A 161 9.76 0.69 1.02
C PRO A 161 10.13 2.08 1.49
N THR A 162 9.29 2.75 2.25
CA THR A 162 9.47 4.14 2.72
C THR A 162 9.58 4.27 4.22
N ALA A 163 9.68 3.13 4.95
CA ALA A 163 9.86 3.16 6.39
C ALA A 163 11.14 3.91 6.77
N GLY A 164 11.00 4.93 7.63
CA GLY A 164 12.13 5.72 8.14
C GLY A 164 12.79 6.66 7.14
N VAL A 165 12.13 6.98 6.01
CA VAL A 165 12.62 7.97 5.04
C VAL A 165 11.86 9.29 5.15
N ASP A 166 12.51 10.38 4.76
CA ASP A 166 11.90 11.71 4.71
C ASP A 166 10.87 11.83 3.57
N VAL A 167 10.11 12.94 3.59
CA VAL A 167 8.98 13.18 2.66
C VAL A 167 9.44 13.28 1.21
N GLU A 168 10.60 13.90 0.94
CA GLU A 168 11.11 14.08 -0.41
C GLU A 168 11.52 12.74 -1.02
N LEU A 169 12.29 11.94 -0.26
CA LEU A 169 12.72 10.62 -0.68
C LEU A 169 11.53 9.65 -0.86
N ARG A 170 10.47 9.81 -0.06
CA ARG A 170 9.22 9.06 -0.22
C ARG A 170 8.55 9.36 -1.57
N ARG A 171 8.43 10.63 -1.95
CA ARG A 171 7.87 11.03 -3.25
C ARG A 171 8.68 10.49 -4.43
N ASP A 172 10.00 10.54 -4.34
CA ASP A 172 10.90 9.97 -5.34
C ASP A 172 10.67 8.46 -5.51
N MET A 173 10.48 7.75 -4.38
CA MET A 173 10.18 6.32 -4.38
C MET A 173 8.83 6.02 -5.05
N TRP A 174 7.82 6.85 -4.81
CA TRP A 174 6.50 6.70 -5.44
C TRP A 174 6.56 6.88 -6.96
N GLN A 175 7.31 7.88 -7.43
CA GLN A 175 7.52 8.09 -8.87
C GLN A 175 8.24 6.90 -9.50
N LEU A 176 9.25 6.36 -8.82
CA LEU A 176 9.99 5.18 -9.26
C LEU A 176 9.05 3.96 -9.40
N VAL A 177 8.24 3.68 -8.39
CA VAL A 177 7.31 2.56 -8.38
C VAL A 177 6.29 2.67 -9.52
N ARG A 178 5.74 3.86 -9.77
CA ARG A 178 4.86 4.11 -10.93
C ARG A 178 5.57 3.85 -12.24
N GLY A 179 6.80 4.35 -12.40
CA GLY A 179 7.60 4.10 -13.60
C GLY A 179 7.84 2.61 -13.85
N LEU A 180 8.11 1.81 -12.81
CA LEU A 180 8.26 0.37 -12.93
C LEU A 180 6.96 -0.32 -13.39
N ARG A 181 5.81 0.07 -12.84
CA ARG A 181 4.51 -0.44 -13.30
C ARG A 181 4.30 -0.12 -14.79
N ASP A 182 4.62 1.10 -15.20
CA ASP A 182 4.43 1.56 -16.59
C ASP A 182 5.32 0.78 -17.59
N THR A 183 6.41 0.16 -17.10
CA THR A 183 7.21 -0.81 -17.89
C THR A 183 6.63 -2.22 -17.90
N GLY A 184 5.50 -2.46 -17.22
CA GLY A 184 4.80 -3.76 -17.18
C GLY A 184 5.16 -4.64 -15.97
N VAL A 185 5.96 -4.16 -15.03
CA VAL A 185 6.26 -4.88 -13.79
C VAL A 185 5.07 -4.79 -12.85
N THR A 186 4.63 -5.93 -12.31
CA THR A 186 3.64 -5.96 -11.23
C THR A 186 4.33 -5.62 -9.92
N VAL A 187 3.84 -4.65 -9.18
CA VAL A 187 4.44 -4.24 -7.92
C VAL A 187 3.52 -4.58 -6.74
N ILE A 188 4.07 -5.26 -5.75
CA ILE A 188 3.37 -5.54 -4.50
C ILE A 188 4.16 -4.87 -3.38
N LEU A 189 3.54 -3.95 -2.69
CA LEU A 189 4.15 -3.26 -1.56
C LEU A 189 3.40 -3.54 -0.27
N THR A 190 4.14 -3.68 0.82
CA THR A 190 3.54 -3.63 2.16
C THR A 190 3.75 -2.26 2.76
N THR A 191 2.77 -1.80 3.49
CA THR A 191 2.87 -0.56 4.25
C THR A 191 1.93 -0.58 5.45
N HIS A 192 2.27 0.21 6.45
CA HIS A 192 1.36 0.60 7.51
C HIS A 192 0.94 2.08 7.37
N TYR A 193 1.49 2.79 6.38
CA TYR A 193 1.13 4.17 6.04
C TYR A 193 0.01 4.16 4.99
N ILE A 194 -1.12 4.66 5.38
CA ILE A 194 -2.34 4.66 4.56
C ILE A 194 -2.19 5.58 3.35
N GLU A 195 -1.52 6.74 3.55
CA GLU A 195 -1.20 7.68 2.48
C GLU A 195 -0.44 7.03 1.31
N GLU A 196 0.45 6.08 1.59
CA GLU A 196 1.19 5.38 0.55
C GLU A 196 0.29 4.49 -0.31
N ALA A 197 -0.61 3.75 0.32
CA ALA A 197 -1.58 2.93 -0.39
C ALA A 197 -2.53 3.81 -1.22
N GLU A 198 -2.97 4.95 -0.64
CA GLU A 198 -3.83 5.91 -1.32
C GLU A 198 -3.17 6.55 -2.54
N GLU A 199 -1.90 6.93 -2.41
CA GLU A 199 -1.16 7.60 -3.48
C GLU A 199 -0.79 6.66 -4.62
N MET A 200 -0.34 5.42 -4.33
CA MET A 200 0.28 4.56 -5.33
C MET A 200 -0.58 3.40 -5.82
N ALA A 201 -1.41 2.82 -4.97
CA ALA A 201 -2.04 1.55 -5.28
C ALA A 201 -3.17 1.66 -6.30
N ASP A 202 -3.27 0.66 -7.17
CA ASP A 202 -4.44 0.41 -8.01
C ASP A 202 -5.49 -0.40 -7.22
N ARG A 203 -5.02 -1.40 -6.43
CA ARG A 203 -5.83 -2.22 -5.52
C ARG A 203 -5.19 -2.29 -4.14
N ILE A 204 -6.02 -2.44 -3.14
CA ILE A 204 -5.62 -2.48 -1.73
C ILE A 204 -6.15 -3.75 -1.10
N GLY A 205 -5.25 -4.46 -0.41
CA GLY A 205 -5.59 -5.53 0.52
C GLY A 205 -5.39 -5.05 1.96
N VAL A 206 -6.34 -5.30 2.83
CA VAL A 206 -6.23 -5.00 4.26
C VAL A 206 -6.04 -6.31 5.01
N ILE A 207 -4.93 -6.42 5.75
CA ILE A 207 -4.62 -7.59 6.58
C ILE A 207 -4.54 -7.20 8.05
N SER A 208 -5.17 -7.99 8.92
CA SER A 208 -5.09 -7.82 10.38
C SER A 208 -5.13 -9.17 11.07
N LYS A 209 -4.32 -9.36 12.12
CA LYS A 209 -4.27 -10.59 12.95
C LYS A 209 -4.16 -11.89 12.12
N GLY A 210 -3.43 -11.82 10.99
CA GLY A 210 -3.21 -12.96 10.09
C GLY A 210 -4.36 -13.28 9.14
N GLU A 211 -5.38 -12.44 9.04
CA GLU A 211 -6.53 -12.60 8.16
C GLU A 211 -6.59 -11.46 7.14
N LEU A 212 -6.89 -11.79 5.89
CA LEU A 212 -7.17 -10.80 4.85
C LEU A 212 -8.62 -10.34 5.01
N ILE A 213 -8.80 -9.08 5.39
CA ILE A 213 -10.11 -8.51 5.72
C ILE A 213 -10.85 -8.09 4.46
N LEU A 214 -10.11 -7.49 3.52
CA LEU A 214 -10.65 -6.88 2.32
C LEU A 214 -9.60 -6.91 1.21
N VAL A 215 -10.05 -7.07 -0.03
CA VAL A 215 -9.28 -6.79 -1.26
C VAL A 215 -10.22 -6.08 -2.22
N GLU A 216 -9.87 -4.85 -2.59
CA GLU A 216 -10.73 -4.05 -3.47
C GLU A 216 -9.89 -3.10 -4.35
N ASP A 217 -10.43 -2.71 -5.50
CA ASP A 217 -9.90 -1.60 -6.29
C ASP A 217 -9.98 -0.30 -5.47
N LYS A 218 -8.90 0.48 -5.42
CA LYS A 218 -8.82 1.72 -4.63
C LYS A 218 -9.99 2.66 -4.93
N ALA A 219 -10.29 2.88 -6.22
CA ALA A 219 -11.38 3.76 -6.63
C ALA A 219 -12.74 3.27 -6.11
N VAL A 220 -12.97 1.95 -6.13
CA VAL A 220 -14.19 1.32 -5.63
C VAL A 220 -14.28 1.46 -4.11
N LEU A 221 -13.15 1.25 -3.41
CA LEU A 221 -13.07 1.38 -1.97
C LEU A 221 -13.41 2.81 -1.53
N MET A 222 -12.77 3.80 -2.15
CA MET A 222 -13.03 5.22 -1.88
C MET A 222 -14.47 5.60 -2.18
N HIS A 223 -15.06 5.05 -3.25
CA HIS A 223 -16.44 5.34 -3.63
C HIS A 223 -17.48 4.66 -2.72
N LYS A 224 -17.24 3.40 -2.30
CA LYS A 224 -18.18 2.63 -1.46
C LYS A 224 -18.18 3.04 0.01
N LEU A 225 -17.00 3.34 0.54
CA LEU A 225 -16.79 3.56 1.98
C LEU A 225 -16.42 5.01 2.31
N GLY A 226 -16.11 5.81 1.28
CA GLY A 226 -15.78 7.22 1.43
C GLY A 226 -17.02 8.03 1.78
N LYS A 227 -17.08 8.54 3.00
CA LYS A 227 -18.07 9.54 3.39
C LYS A 227 -17.57 10.90 2.99
N LYS A 228 -18.47 11.76 2.51
CA LYS A 228 -18.16 13.17 2.29
C LYS A 228 -18.57 13.97 3.52
N GLN A 229 -17.73 14.92 3.88
CA GLN A 229 -18.00 15.84 4.96
C GLN A 229 -18.02 17.27 4.41
N LEU A 230 -19.10 17.99 4.71
CA LEU A 230 -19.18 19.41 4.53
C LEU A 230 -18.95 20.06 5.88
N THR A 231 -17.88 20.83 6.01
CA THR A 231 -17.55 21.61 7.20
C THR A 231 -17.89 23.07 6.96
N LEU A 232 -18.68 23.64 7.85
CA LEU A 232 -19.12 25.03 7.83
C LEU A 232 -18.54 25.76 9.04
N GLN A 233 -17.82 26.85 8.80
CA GLN A 233 -17.34 27.73 9.85
C GLN A 233 -18.41 28.79 10.14
N LEU A 234 -19.03 28.72 11.32
CA LEU A 234 -20.12 29.58 11.69
C LEU A 234 -19.65 31.00 12.09
N GLN A 235 -20.48 31.99 11.86
CA GLN A 235 -20.23 33.38 12.29
C GLN A 235 -20.36 33.54 13.81
N HIS A 236 -21.33 32.83 14.40
CA HIS A 236 -21.63 32.83 15.82
C HIS A 236 -21.71 31.42 16.37
N PRO A 237 -21.20 31.16 17.59
CA PRO A 237 -21.25 29.83 18.15
C PRO A 237 -22.70 29.38 18.43
N LEU A 238 -23.01 28.15 18.09
CA LEU A 238 -24.27 27.48 18.44
C LEU A 238 -24.07 26.71 19.75
N ALA A 239 -24.96 26.94 20.73
CA ALA A 239 -24.98 26.17 21.96
C ALA A 239 -25.53 24.75 21.77
N ALA A 240 -26.46 24.56 20.82
CA ALA A 240 -27.04 23.28 20.46
C ALA A 240 -27.59 23.33 19.04
N LEU A 241 -27.78 22.16 18.42
CA LEU A 241 -28.42 22.06 17.10
C LEU A 241 -29.91 22.34 17.20
N PRO A 242 -30.48 23.26 16.38
CA PRO A 242 -31.89 23.48 16.29
C PRO A 242 -32.67 22.22 15.90
N VAL A 243 -33.88 22.05 16.43
CA VAL A 243 -34.76 20.90 16.18
C VAL A 243 -35.03 20.70 14.68
N GLY A 244 -35.13 21.80 13.92
CA GLY A 244 -35.35 21.75 12.45
C GLY A 244 -34.19 21.14 11.65
N LEU A 245 -33.02 20.99 12.26
CA LEU A 245 -31.83 20.38 11.64
C LEU A 245 -31.58 18.95 12.11
N ALA A 246 -32.41 18.38 12.96
CA ALA A 246 -32.25 17.02 13.52
C ALA A 246 -32.34 15.90 12.46
N ALA A 247 -32.89 16.19 11.28
CA ALA A 247 -32.95 15.24 10.16
C ALA A 247 -31.59 15.04 9.45
N TYR A 248 -30.61 15.92 9.69
CA TYR A 248 -29.31 15.87 9.11
C TYR A 248 -28.30 15.30 10.12
N PRO A 249 -27.36 14.39 9.70
CA PRO A 249 -26.29 13.92 10.56
C PRO A 249 -25.23 15.01 10.75
N LEU A 250 -25.53 15.94 11.65
CA LEU A 250 -24.72 17.12 11.98
C LEU A 250 -23.98 16.90 13.29
N ALA A 251 -22.74 17.38 13.34
CA ALA A 251 -21.93 17.45 14.56
C ALA A 251 -21.42 18.88 14.77
N LEU A 252 -21.48 19.38 16.03
CA LEU A 252 -20.89 20.65 16.43
C LEU A 252 -19.51 20.41 17.02
N ALA A 253 -18.52 21.18 16.57
CA ALA A 253 -17.16 21.17 17.06
C ALA A 253 -16.66 22.61 17.37
N GLN A 254 -15.46 22.72 17.89
CA GLN A 254 -14.79 24.00 18.21
C GLN A 254 -15.67 24.97 19.04
N GLY A 255 -16.34 24.44 20.08
CA GLY A 255 -17.18 25.26 20.95
C GLY A 255 -18.41 25.83 20.26
N GLY A 256 -18.91 25.15 19.25
CA GLY A 256 -20.12 25.55 18.48
C GLY A 256 -19.81 26.46 17.28
N LEU A 257 -18.56 26.73 16.96
CA LEU A 257 -18.16 27.54 15.79
C LEU A 257 -17.99 26.73 14.52
N GLU A 258 -17.96 25.40 14.61
CA GLU A 258 -17.82 24.53 13.46
C GLU A 258 -18.98 23.54 13.42
N LEU A 259 -19.62 23.42 12.24
CA LEU A 259 -20.70 22.49 11.97
C LEU A 259 -20.26 21.52 10.86
N THR A 260 -20.19 20.24 11.18
CA THR A 260 -19.83 19.19 10.23
C THR A 260 -21.06 18.38 9.83
N TYR A 261 -21.29 18.27 8.53
CA TYR A 261 -22.29 17.42 7.90
C TYR A 261 -21.64 16.24 7.21
N THR A 262 -21.86 15.04 7.72
CA THR A 262 -21.36 13.81 7.10
C THR A 262 -22.48 13.20 6.25
N TYR A 263 -22.21 12.99 4.95
CA TYR A 263 -23.17 12.42 4.03
C TYR A 263 -22.53 11.37 3.11
N ASP A 264 -23.36 10.40 2.72
CA ASP A 264 -22.99 9.44 1.70
C ASP A 264 -23.27 10.06 0.33
N ALA A 265 -22.24 10.11 -0.53
CA ALA A 265 -22.39 10.65 -1.88
C ALA A 265 -23.39 9.84 -2.75
N GLN A 266 -23.76 8.62 -2.31
CA GLN A 266 -24.70 7.73 -3.00
C GLN A 266 -26.13 7.79 -2.43
N ALA A 267 -26.30 8.22 -1.18
CA ALA A 267 -27.63 8.36 -0.59
C ALA A 267 -28.38 9.52 -1.26
N GLY A 268 -29.26 9.18 -2.21
CA GLY A 268 -30.03 10.14 -2.97
C GLY A 268 -30.76 11.15 -2.07
N ARG A 269 -30.55 12.45 -2.31
CA ARG A 269 -31.40 13.60 -2.01
C ARG A 269 -31.55 14.12 -0.57
N ILE A 270 -30.58 13.97 0.32
CA ILE A 270 -30.42 14.99 1.35
C ILE A 270 -29.19 15.83 0.95
N GLY A 271 -29.40 16.70 -0.04
CA GLY A 271 -28.31 17.41 -0.68
C GLY A 271 -27.78 18.56 0.18
N ILE A 272 -26.53 18.93 -0.04
CA ILE A 272 -25.92 20.14 0.52
C ILE A 272 -26.81 21.35 0.34
N VAL A 273 -27.49 21.46 -0.79
CA VAL A 273 -28.41 22.59 -1.10
C VAL A 273 -29.57 22.67 -0.11
N ASP A 274 -30.19 21.54 0.24
CA ASP A 274 -31.32 21.53 1.18
C ASP A 274 -30.86 21.82 2.61
N LEU A 275 -29.67 21.32 2.98
CA LEU A 275 -29.03 21.68 4.27
C LEU A 275 -28.74 23.18 4.33
N LEU A 276 -28.14 23.78 3.30
CA LEU A 276 -27.83 25.21 3.29
C LEU A 276 -29.11 26.09 3.36
N ARG A 277 -30.21 25.67 2.73
CA ARG A 277 -31.52 26.33 2.89
C ARG A 277 -32.03 26.23 4.33
N SER A 278 -31.98 25.02 4.91
CA SER A 278 -32.44 24.81 6.28
C SER A 278 -31.63 25.62 7.31
N LEU A 279 -30.33 25.81 7.06
CA LEU A 279 -29.46 26.67 7.87
C LEU A 279 -29.85 28.14 7.72
N ALA A 280 -30.14 28.60 6.50
CA ALA A 280 -30.59 29.97 6.25
C ALA A 280 -31.92 30.23 6.91
N ASP A 281 -32.89 29.30 6.80
CA ASP A 281 -34.21 29.39 7.43
C ASP A 281 -34.11 29.40 8.97
N ALA A 282 -33.08 28.71 9.53
CA ALA A 282 -32.81 28.74 10.96
C ALA A 282 -31.99 29.98 11.40
N GLY A 283 -31.68 30.91 10.49
CA GLY A 283 -30.89 32.11 10.79
C GLY A 283 -29.40 31.84 11.11
N ILE A 284 -28.88 30.69 10.70
CA ILE A 284 -27.49 30.31 10.96
C ILE A 284 -26.62 30.79 9.80
N ALA A 285 -25.74 31.77 10.06
CA ALA A 285 -24.81 32.30 9.10
C ALA A 285 -23.42 31.64 9.27
N PHE A 286 -22.74 31.39 8.16
CA PHE A 286 -21.39 30.85 8.13
C PHE A 286 -20.41 31.80 7.40
N LYS A 287 -19.15 31.71 7.71
CA LYS A 287 -18.06 32.52 7.12
C LYS A 287 -17.43 31.81 5.94
N ASP A 288 -17.27 30.51 6.06
CA ASP A 288 -16.58 29.66 5.11
C ASP A 288 -17.22 28.27 5.09
N LEU A 289 -17.04 27.57 3.98
CA LEU A 289 -17.43 26.19 3.83
C LEU A 289 -16.39 25.45 2.98
N HIS A 290 -16.06 24.24 3.38
CA HIS A 290 -15.22 23.35 2.59
C HIS A 290 -15.75 21.91 2.66
N THR A 291 -15.50 21.15 1.60
CA THR A 291 -15.84 19.73 1.54
C THR A 291 -14.58 18.91 1.59
N THR A 292 -14.56 17.89 2.45
CA THR A 292 -13.53 16.87 2.50
C THR A 292 -14.13 15.51 2.16
N GLU A 293 -13.38 14.69 1.48
CA GLU A 293 -13.70 13.26 1.31
C GLU A 293 -13.01 12.49 2.43
N SER A 294 -13.65 11.44 2.93
CA SER A 294 -13.02 10.55 3.91
C SER A 294 -11.69 10.03 3.32
N SER A 295 -10.67 10.08 4.12
CA SER A 295 -9.39 9.47 3.79
C SER A 295 -9.51 7.95 3.85
N LEU A 296 -8.58 7.27 3.21
CA LEU A 296 -8.44 5.82 3.34
C LEU A 296 -8.17 5.43 4.81
N GLU A 297 -7.65 6.37 5.62
CA GLU A 297 -7.42 6.22 7.05
C GLU A 297 -8.72 6.05 7.83
N ASP A 298 -9.73 6.89 7.56
CA ASP A 298 -11.04 6.80 8.19
C ASP A 298 -11.70 5.46 7.86
N ILE A 299 -11.56 5.02 6.61
CA ILE A 299 -12.07 3.73 6.13
C ILE A 299 -11.37 2.57 6.84
N PHE A 300 -10.04 2.62 6.94
CA PHE A 300 -9.24 1.59 7.58
C PHE A 300 -9.57 1.44 9.08
N VAL A 301 -9.63 2.57 9.80
CA VAL A 301 -10.01 2.60 11.22
C VAL A 301 -11.39 2.00 11.42
N GLY A 302 -12.36 2.32 10.57
CA GLY A 302 -13.69 1.72 10.59
C GLY A 302 -13.68 0.20 10.43
N LEU A 303 -12.99 -0.30 9.40
CA LEU A 303 -12.92 -1.75 9.10
C LEU A 303 -12.22 -2.56 10.20
N VAL A 304 -11.17 -2.00 10.81
CA VAL A 304 -10.43 -2.69 11.89
C VAL A 304 -11.21 -2.65 13.21
N SER A 305 -11.93 -1.56 13.49
CA SER A 305 -12.72 -1.37 14.71
C SER A 305 -13.96 -2.24 14.74
N GLU A 306 -14.72 -2.35 13.65
CA GLU A 306 -15.93 -3.17 13.54
C GLU A 306 -15.65 -4.66 13.82
N ARG A 307 -14.51 -5.18 13.35
CA ARG A 307 -14.10 -6.57 13.65
C ARG A 307 -13.55 -6.77 15.05
N SER A 308 -13.06 -5.72 15.70
CA SER A 308 -12.62 -5.82 17.10
C SER A 308 -13.79 -5.84 18.08
N ALA A 309 -14.96 -5.34 17.68
CA ALA A 309 -16.19 -5.33 18.48
C ALA A 309 -17.02 -6.62 18.34
N THR A 310 -16.69 -7.51 17.39
CA THR A 310 -17.44 -8.75 17.08
C THR A 310 -16.77 -10.01 17.65
N VAL A 311 -15.66 -9.86 18.38
CA VAL A 311 -14.95 -10.93 19.12
C VAL A 311 -15.01 -10.59 20.61
#